data_682f09c9e1ca23abfc4941966bfb4133
#
_entry.id   682f09c9e1ca23abfc4941966bfb4133
#
_cell.length_a   1.000
_cell.length_b   1.000
_cell.length_c   1.000
_cell.angle_alpha   90.00
_cell.angle_beta   90.00
_cell.angle_gamma   90.00
#
_symmetry.space_group_name_H-M   'P 1'
#
loop_
_entity.id
_entity.type
_entity.pdbx_description
1 polymer ?
#
loop_
_entity_poly.entity_id
_entity_poly.type
_entity_poly.pdbx_seq_one_letter_code
_entity_poly.pdbx_strand_id
1 'polypeptide(L)' 'MTNKDVVIKVLNEHPCLTAMEVRQFAKRLCDYDITPQAVAGTMKPLIAAGLAASDKHPSNRKTVYWINKEN' A
#
# COMPACT_ATOMS: atom_id res chain seq x y z
N MET A 1 9.35 13.20 -1.81
CA MET A 1 8.19 12.29 -1.80
C MET A 1 7.67 12.10 -0.40
N THR A 2 6.36 11.99 -0.26
CA THR A 2 5.74 11.65 1.03
C THR A 2 5.45 10.16 1.08
N ASN A 3 5.14 9.64 2.27
CA ASN A 3 4.71 8.25 2.42
C ASN A 3 3.52 7.94 1.50
N LYS A 4 2.57 8.88 1.41
CA LYS A 4 1.39 8.73 0.56
C LYS A 4 1.78 8.56 -0.91
N ASP A 5 2.66 9.41 -1.42
CA ASP A 5 3.10 9.34 -2.82
C ASP A 5 3.77 8.01 -3.13
N VAL A 6 4.63 7.55 -2.22
CA VAL A 6 5.35 6.29 -2.39
C VAL A 6 4.39 5.11 -2.38
N VAL A 7 3.46 5.07 -1.44
CA VAL A 7 2.49 3.96 -1.33
C VAL A 7 1.61 3.91 -2.57
N ILE A 8 1.12 5.05 -3.03
CA ILE A 8 0.29 5.11 -4.24
C ILE A 8 1.06 4.61 -5.46
N LYS A 9 2.30 5.07 -5.63
CA LYS A 9 3.13 4.63 -6.74
C LYS A 9 3.36 3.12 -6.73
N VAL A 10 3.72 2.58 -5.58
CA VAL A 10 3.98 1.15 -5.43
C VAL A 10 2.72 0.34 -5.74
N LEU A 11 1.58 0.72 -5.18
CA LEU A 11 0.34 -0.03 -5.37
C LEU A 11 -0.26 0.13 -6.77
N ASN A 12 0.06 1.20 -7.48
CA ASN A 12 -0.33 1.34 -8.87
C ASN A 12 0.45 0.37 -9.78
N GLU A 13 1.72 0.14 -9.46
CA GLU A 13 2.56 -0.77 -10.24
C GLU A 13 2.38 -2.23 -9.82
N HIS A 14 2.10 -2.47 -8.52
CA HIS A 14 1.97 -3.81 -7.95
C HIS A 14 0.73 -3.86 -7.07
N PRO A 15 -0.46 -4.12 -7.61
CA PRO A 15 -1.68 -4.19 -6.82
C PRO A 15 -1.69 -5.41 -5.89
N CYS A 16 -2.44 -5.31 -4.80
CA CYS A 16 -2.65 -6.39 -3.84
C CYS A 16 -1.37 -6.80 -3.11
N LEU A 17 -0.75 -5.86 -2.42
CA LEU A 17 0.44 -6.10 -1.62
C LEU A 17 0.14 -5.97 -0.13
N THR A 18 0.86 -6.75 0.68
CA THR A 18 0.86 -6.55 2.13
C THR A 18 1.72 -5.33 2.47
N ALA A 19 1.60 -4.84 3.72
CA ALA A 19 2.40 -3.71 4.17
C ALA A 19 3.91 -3.99 4.05
N MET A 20 4.32 -5.22 4.35
CA MET A 20 5.72 -5.62 4.23
C MET A 20 6.20 -5.60 2.78
N GLU A 21 5.36 -6.05 1.86
CA GLU A 21 5.68 -6.02 0.44
C GLU A 21 5.74 -4.59 -0.09
N VAL A 22 4.84 -3.73 0.36
CA VAL A 22 4.89 -2.30 0.00
C VAL A 22 6.22 -1.70 0.45
N ARG A 23 6.66 -2.02 1.66
CA ARG A 23 7.96 -1.58 2.16
C ARG A 23 9.10 -2.00 1.24
N GLN A 24 9.12 -3.27 0.83
CA GLN A 24 10.17 -3.81 -0.03
C GLN A 24 10.18 -3.12 -1.40
N PHE A 25 9.01 -2.96 -2.01
CA PHE A 25 8.92 -2.30 -3.30
C PHE A 25 9.22 -0.80 -3.22
N ALA A 26 8.85 -0.15 -2.13
CA ALA A 26 9.20 1.26 -1.92
C ALA A 26 10.71 1.46 -1.91
N LYS A 27 11.44 0.55 -1.28
CA LYS A 27 12.90 0.60 -1.26
C LYS A 27 13.47 0.38 -2.66
N ARG A 28 12.92 -0.57 -3.41
CA ARG A 28 13.40 -0.90 -4.76
C ARG A 28 13.08 0.19 -5.79
N LEU A 29 11.85 0.69 -5.78
CA LEU A 29 11.37 1.58 -6.83
C LEU A 29 11.68 3.04 -6.56
N CYS A 30 11.68 3.44 -5.29
CA CYS A 30 11.81 4.84 -4.87
C CYS A 30 13.03 5.10 -4.01
N ASP A 31 13.79 4.07 -3.65
CA ASP A 31 14.87 4.16 -2.67
C ASP A 31 14.40 4.86 -1.39
N TYR A 32 13.23 4.47 -0.93
CA TYR A 32 12.52 5.12 0.15
C TYR A 32 12.26 4.13 1.28
N ASP A 33 12.71 4.48 2.49
CA ASP A 33 12.49 3.65 3.68
C ASP A 33 11.15 3.98 4.31
N ILE A 34 10.24 3.02 4.31
CA ILE A 34 8.93 3.14 4.94
C ILE A 34 8.71 1.91 5.83
N THR A 35 8.13 2.11 7.01
CA THR A 35 7.82 0.98 7.89
C THR A 35 6.45 0.40 7.54
N PRO A 36 6.19 -0.89 7.85
CA PRO A 36 4.85 -1.45 7.65
C PRO A 36 3.78 -0.70 8.41
N GLN A 37 4.09 -0.18 9.60
CA GLN A 37 3.17 0.64 10.37
C GLN A 37 2.83 1.94 9.66
N ALA A 38 3.83 2.57 9.05
CA ALA A 38 3.62 3.79 8.28
C ALA A 38 2.77 3.53 7.03
N VAL A 39 2.94 2.36 6.39
CA VAL A 39 2.08 1.95 5.27
C VAL A 39 0.63 1.86 5.73
N ALA A 40 0.37 1.16 6.82
CA ALA A 40 -0.99 1.02 7.36
C ALA A 40 -1.59 2.38 7.72
N GLY A 41 -0.83 3.23 8.38
CA GLY A 41 -1.27 4.58 8.74
C GLY A 41 -1.56 5.45 7.52
N THR A 42 -0.77 5.31 6.47
CA THR A 42 -0.98 6.04 5.22
C THR A 42 -2.22 5.54 4.48
N MET A 43 -2.49 4.24 4.54
CA MET A 43 -3.65 3.65 3.87
C MET A 43 -4.98 4.06 4.51
N LYS A 44 -5.02 4.31 5.82
CA LYS A 44 -6.26 4.64 6.51
C LYS A 44 -7.04 5.79 5.84
N PRO A 45 -6.45 6.99 5.65
CA PRO A 45 -7.18 8.07 5.00
C PRO A 45 -7.53 7.78 3.54
N LEU A 46 -6.70 7.02 2.84
CA LEU A 46 -6.99 6.63 1.46
C LEU A 46 -8.20 5.70 1.39
N ILE A 47 -8.29 4.76 2.31
CA ILE A 47 -9.45 3.84 2.40
C ILE A 47 -10.70 4.63 2.78
N ALA A 48 -10.61 5.53 3.74
CA ALA A 48 -11.73 6.36 4.16
C ALA A 48 -12.25 7.24 3.02
N ALA A 49 -11.36 7.70 2.15
CA ALA A 49 -11.73 8.51 0.99
C ALA A 49 -12.23 7.69 -0.22
N GLY A 50 -12.18 6.36 -0.13
CA GLY A 50 -12.58 5.48 -1.22
C GLY A 50 -11.54 5.35 -2.34
N LEU A 51 -10.33 5.86 -2.12
CA LEU A 51 -9.24 5.81 -3.11
C LEU A 51 -8.48 4.49 -3.06
N ALA A 52 -8.59 3.77 -1.96
CA ALA A 52 -7.90 2.50 -1.75
C ALA A 52 -8.79 1.55 -0.95
N ALA A 53 -8.39 0.30 -0.90
CA ALA A 53 -9.11 -0.70 -0.12
C ALA A 53 -8.12 -1.70 0.47
N SER A 54 -8.60 -2.48 1.42
CA SER A 54 -7.83 -3.55 2.03
C SER A 54 -8.73 -4.73 2.34
N ASP A 55 -8.14 -5.91 2.38
CA ASP A 55 -8.84 -7.11 2.77
C ASP A 55 -7.82 -8.12 3.31
N LYS A 56 -8.29 -9.13 4.01
CA LYS A 56 -7.43 -10.20 4.50
C LYS A 56 -7.31 -11.27 3.43
N HIS A 57 -6.08 -11.67 3.14
CA HIS A 57 -5.83 -12.75 2.21
C HIS A 57 -6.35 -14.06 2.81
N PRO A 58 -7.15 -14.85 2.07
CA PRO A 58 -7.77 -16.06 2.62
C PRO A 58 -6.77 -17.15 3.02
N SER A 59 -5.59 -17.19 2.41
CA SER A 59 -4.61 -18.25 2.67
C SER A 59 -3.75 -17.98 3.89
N ASN A 60 -3.27 -16.76 4.08
CA ASN A 60 -2.30 -16.43 5.11
C ASN A 60 -2.80 -15.43 6.14
N ARG A 61 -4.02 -14.95 6.00
CA ARG A 61 -4.67 -13.96 6.88
C ARG A 61 -3.93 -12.64 7.01
N LYS A 62 -3.00 -12.36 6.11
CA LYS A 62 -2.32 -11.06 6.06
C LYS A 62 -3.18 -10.06 5.33
N THR A 63 -3.18 -8.82 5.82
CA THR A 63 -3.90 -7.74 5.17
C THR A 63 -3.17 -7.33 3.90
N VAL A 64 -3.88 -7.31 2.79
CA VAL A 64 -3.38 -6.81 1.52
C VAL A 64 -4.07 -5.50 1.18
N TYR A 65 -3.39 -4.65 0.44
CA TYR A 65 -3.88 -3.34 0.05
C TYR A 65 -3.83 -3.18 -1.45
N TRP A 66 -4.75 -2.37 -1.98
CA TRP A 66 -4.73 -2.00 -3.39
C TRP A 66 -5.33 -0.61 -3.55
N ILE A 67 -5.02 0.02 -4.67
CA ILE A 67 -5.60 1.31 -5.03
C ILE A 67 -6.82 1.06 -5.92
N ASN A 68 -7.93 1.69 -5.59
CA ASN A 68 -9.13 1.64 -6.41
C ASN A 68 -8.89 2.49 -7.65
N LYS A 69 -9.00 1.86 -8.82
CA LYS A 69 -8.89 2.59 -10.07
C LYS A 69 -10.27 2.92 -10.57
N GLU A 70 -10.48 4.19 -10.84
CA GLU A 70 -11.72 4.63 -11.48
C GLU A 70 -11.62 4.41 -12.97
N ASN A 71 -12.69 3.94 -13.53
CA ASN A 71 -12.79 3.75 -14.98
C ASN A 71 -13.61 4.88 -15.60
#